data_bcfb81fa25b87cd21cfc602bc1c7d188
#
_entry.id   bcfb81fa25b87cd21cfc602bc1c7d188
#
_cell.length_a   1.000
_cell.length_b   1.000
_cell.length_c   1.000
_cell.angle_alpha   90.00
_cell.angle_beta   90.00
_cell.angle_gamma   90.00
#
_symmetry.space_group_name_H-M   'P 1'
#
loop_
_entity.id
_entity.type
_entity.pdbx_description
1 polymer ?
#
loop_
_entity_poly.entity_id
_entity_poly.type
_entity_poly.pdbx_seq_one_letter_code
_entity_poly.pdbx_strand_id
1 'polypeptide(L)'
;MHCVSQDSTEFRKLFISFFVLLSVSLISVGTGKLYAAENSGLTFEALYEQQCAVCHGNELQGEAIGVPLVGSDLLHGQSLEEVAVSIAEGYPDAGMPAWSETLTTTQIRTLAVFIVEQRDSMPYGEFNVRTPMQFPEGVVASNKHAFTVEPVVEGLDQLTFSMAILPDRQFLVTEKTRGLRLISADGQQSTMIQGTPKAYHNEENPRAGVGWMLEVILHPDYADNGWIYLHFSDRCEDCNTMSRQFNRAASMNKVVRGRIEGDQWVDQETIIEFDKASYQIGSDIGAGGRTAFDSEGHLFFSIGARSPNTMSGVQDLALPWGKIHRVNLDGSIPEDNPYVGDDSALDSIWSRGHRSPQGLEVNPLSDELWSTEHGPRGGDELNIIEPGGNYGWPLHSLGINYSGSEVNYGRDELEFFRLEDIEMPIVDFTPSPAVSSFIFYQGDAFPEWKNDVLMGTLKSRELFRISIDGRREIEQEILLDDFARVRDIESGVDGEIFLLLEHIEGSQIARLIPESVEIAE
;
A
#
# COMPACT_ATOMS: atom_id res chain seq x y z
N MET A 1 5.82 73.51 35.46
CA MET A 1 6.29 73.87 36.83
C MET A 1 6.77 72.60 37.47
N HIS A 2 8.06 72.58 37.67
CA HIS A 2 8.90 71.94 38.70
C HIS A 2 8.69 70.42 38.90
N CYS A 3 9.64 69.63 38.52
CA CYS A 3 11.07 69.48 38.93
C CYS A 3 11.23 68.64 40.18
N VAL A 4 12.14 67.69 40.02
CA VAL A 4 13.22 67.25 40.91
C VAL A 4 12.90 65.98 41.71
N SER A 5 13.54 64.88 41.50
CA SER A 5 14.89 64.32 41.51
C SER A 5 15.17 63.53 42.80
N GLN A 6 15.85 62.38 42.58
CA GLN A 6 16.95 61.84 43.42
C GLN A 6 16.61 61.31 44.82
N ASP A 7 17.17 60.32 45.40
CA ASP A 7 18.40 59.54 45.18
C ASP A 7 18.41 58.33 46.13
N SER A 8 19.01 57.28 45.68
CA SER A 8 19.98 56.33 46.25
C SER A 8 19.94 55.87 47.73
N THR A 9 20.37 54.66 47.83
CA THR A 9 21.33 54.00 48.74
C THR A 9 20.82 52.90 49.65
N GLU A 10 21.34 51.74 49.35
CA GLU A 10 21.93 50.68 50.21
C GLU A 10 21.47 50.56 51.68
N PHE A 11 21.12 49.33 52.09
CA PHE A 11 21.82 48.63 53.18
C PHE A 11 21.62 47.12 53.19
N ARG A 12 22.72 46.49 53.49
CA ARG A 12 23.05 45.06 53.51
C ARG A 12 22.38 44.29 54.67
N LYS A 13 22.23 42.96 54.40
CA LYS A 13 22.40 41.78 55.28
C LYS A 13 21.36 41.51 56.38
N LEU A 14 20.78 40.30 56.35
CA LEU A 14 21.13 39.18 57.23
C LEU A 14 20.34 37.90 56.90
N PHE A 15 21.07 36.80 56.98
CA PHE A 15 20.64 35.39 56.91
C PHE A 15 19.43 35.04 57.78
N ILE A 16 18.54 34.16 57.32
CA ILE A 16 18.08 32.96 58.07
C ILE A 16 17.54 31.94 57.04
N SER A 17 18.11 30.74 57.07
CA SER A 17 17.68 29.52 56.38
C SER A 17 16.29 29.05 56.86
N PHE A 18 15.41 28.72 55.91
CA PHE A 18 14.37 27.77 56.15
C PHE A 18 14.30 26.78 54.96
N PHE A 19 14.73 25.55 55.22
CA PHE A 19 14.55 24.42 54.34
C PHE A 19 13.05 24.10 54.32
N VAL A 20 12.42 24.31 53.16
CA VAL A 20 11.16 23.64 52.80
C VAL A 20 11.46 22.71 51.65
N LEU A 21 11.47 21.40 51.95
CA LEU A 21 11.44 20.35 50.96
C LEU A 21 10.16 20.45 50.17
N LEU A 22 10.20 20.96 48.96
CA LEU A 22 9.18 20.72 47.94
C LEU A 22 9.72 19.57 47.08
N SER A 23 9.10 18.40 47.25
CA SER A 23 9.20 17.27 46.33
C SER A 23 8.57 17.69 44.99
N VAL A 24 9.39 18.13 44.06
CA VAL A 24 9.02 18.27 42.65
C VAL A 24 9.11 16.88 42.08
N SER A 25 7.95 16.25 41.90
CA SER A 25 7.79 15.08 41.01
C SER A 25 8.15 15.57 39.61
N LEU A 26 9.36 15.24 39.15
CA LEU A 26 9.71 15.29 37.76
C LEU A 26 8.84 14.26 37.00
N ILE A 27 7.75 14.73 36.43
CA ILE A 27 7.12 14.04 35.31
C ILE A 27 8.15 14.16 34.18
N SER A 28 8.86 13.07 33.92
CA SER A 28 9.66 12.93 32.71
C SER A 28 8.68 12.94 31.53
N VAL A 29 8.48 14.12 30.96
CA VAL A 29 7.95 14.21 29.59
C VAL A 29 9.02 13.54 28.74
N GLY A 30 8.75 12.30 28.37
CA GLY A 30 9.54 11.60 27.36
C GLY A 30 9.57 12.48 26.12
N THR A 31 10.70 13.11 25.89
CA THR A 31 11.00 13.69 24.60
C THR A 31 10.96 12.54 23.61
N GLY A 32 9.86 12.42 22.89
CA GLY A 32 9.84 11.60 21.69
C GLY A 32 11.01 12.06 20.83
N LYS A 33 12.09 11.29 20.86
CA LYS A 33 13.14 11.41 19.87
C LYS A 33 12.45 11.25 18.54
N LEU A 34 12.41 12.32 17.76
CA LEU A 34 12.21 12.22 16.32
C LEU A 34 13.20 11.15 15.85
N TYR A 35 12.68 10.01 15.44
CA TYR A 35 13.45 9.00 14.72
C TYR A 35 13.74 9.54 13.32
N ALA A 36 14.64 10.51 13.24
CA ALA A 36 15.55 10.58 12.11
C ALA A 36 16.53 9.45 12.39
N ALA A 37 16.29 8.28 11.80
CA ALA A 37 17.26 7.20 11.83
C ALA A 37 18.55 7.74 11.20
N GLU A 38 19.50 8.12 12.04
CA GLU A 38 20.91 8.10 11.66
C GLU A 38 21.28 6.62 11.49
N ASN A 39 20.73 5.96 10.47
CA ASN A 39 21.34 4.78 9.93
C ASN A 39 22.58 5.25 9.16
N SER A 40 23.73 5.19 9.80
CA SER A 40 25.06 5.36 9.22
C SER A 40 25.43 4.21 8.26
N GLY A 41 24.43 3.61 7.60
CA GLY A 41 24.62 2.65 6.51
C GLY A 41 24.95 3.42 5.23
N LEU A 42 25.97 2.96 4.49
CA LEU A 42 26.24 3.41 3.13
C LEU A 42 24.96 3.21 2.29
N THR A 43 24.60 4.23 1.50
CA THR A 43 23.55 4.04 0.48
C THR A 43 24.00 2.96 -0.49
N PHE A 44 23.05 2.32 -1.21
CA PHE A 44 23.41 1.26 -2.17
C PHE A 44 24.27 1.82 -3.32
N GLU A 45 24.06 3.08 -3.76
CA GLU A 45 24.98 3.72 -4.72
C GLU A 45 26.39 3.83 -4.13
N ALA A 46 26.52 4.32 -2.90
CA ALA A 46 27.82 4.46 -2.26
C ALA A 46 28.47 3.08 -2.00
N LEU A 47 27.68 2.05 -1.68
CA LEU A 47 28.17 0.69 -1.52
C LEU A 47 28.64 0.11 -2.88
N TYR A 48 27.84 0.34 -3.95
CA TYR A 48 28.20 -0.05 -5.31
C TYR A 48 29.47 0.66 -5.79
N GLU A 49 29.53 1.99 -5.62
CA GLU A 49 30.71 2.79 -5.99
C GLU A 49 31.99 2.31 -5.30
N GLN A 50 31.89 1.94 -4.02
CA GLN A 50 33.06 1.50 -3.25
C GLN A 50 33.52 0.09 -3.58
N GLN A 51 32.61 -0.83 -3.89
CA GLN A 51 32.91 -2.26 -3.96
C GLN A 51 32.88 -2.80 -5.40
N CYS A 52 32.06 -2.25 -6.28
CA CYS A 52 31.73 -2.83 -7.57
C CYS A 52 32.16 -1.97 -8.76
N ALA A 53 32.05 -0.64 -8.65
CA ALA A 53 32.22 0.29 -9.76
C ALA A 53 33.63 0.24 -10.39
N VAL A 54 34.65 -0.11 -9.61
CA VAL A 54 36.04 -0.23 -10.11
C VAL A 54 36.15 -1.26 -11.25
N CYS A 55 35.28 -2.29 -11.25
CA CYS A 55 35.26 -3.31 -12.28
C CYS A 55 34.08 -3.14 -13.24
N HIS A 56 32.90 -2.80 -12.73
CA HIS A 56 31.65 -2.76 -13.49
C HIS A 56 31.27 -1.37 -14.03
N GLY A 57 32.07 -0.33 -13.71
CA GLY A 57 31.81 1.05 -14.10
C GLY A 57 30.77 1.76 -13.22
N ASN A 58 30.86 3.09 -13.10
CA ASN A 58 29.94 3.86 -12.25
C ASN A 58 28.48 3.82 -12.76
N GLU A 59 28.28 3.63 -14.04
CA GLU A 59 26.96 3.53 -14.69
C GLU A 59 26.63 2.07 -15.07
N LEU A 60 27.24 1.09 -14.42
CA LEU A 60 27.04 -0.35 -14.64
C LEU A 60 27.38 -0.83 -16.08
N GLN A 61 28.03 -0.01 -16.88
CA GLN A 61 28.32 -0.27 -18.31
C GLN A 61 29.48 -1.26 -18.54
N GLY A 62 30.14 -1.71 -17.46
CA GLY A 62 31.36 -2.52 -17.53
C GLY A 62 32.61 -1.65 -17.75
N GLU A 63 33.75 -2.19 -17.35
CA GLU A 63 35.09 -1.62 -17.55
C GLU A 63 36.04 -2.71 -18.09
N ALA A 64 37.33 -2.44 -18.18
CA ALA A 64 38.30 -3.33 -18.76
C ALA A 64 38.37 -4.73 -18.13
N ILE A 65 37.90 -4.88 -16.88
CA ILE A 65 37.98 -6.13 -16.10
C ILE A 65 36.59 -6.72 -15.86
N GLY A 66 35.58 -5.90 -15.66
CA GLY A 66 34.22 -6.34 -15.31
C GLY A 66 33.25 -6.27 -16.50
N VAL A 67 32.34 -7.23 -16.55
CA VAL A 67 31.27 -7.27 -17.55
C VAL A 67 30.25 -6.14 -17.30
N PRO A 68 29.52 -5.68 -18.34
CA PRO A 68 28.36 -4.82 -18.17
C PRO A 68 27.30 -5.50 -17.28
N LEU A 69 26.71 -4.74 -16.37
CA LEU A 69 25.58 -5.19 -15.55
C LEU A 69 24.24 -4.70 -16.09
N VAL A 70 24.24 -3.78 -17.07
CA VAL A 70 23.07 -3.28 -17.80
C VAL A 70 23.26 -3.39 -19.29
N GLY A 71 22.17 -3.36 -20.06
CA GLY A 71 22.19 -3.35 -21.53
C GLY A 71 22.49 -4.67 -22.22
N SER A 72 22.71 -5.76 -21.46
CA SER A 72 22.90 -7.13 -21.97
C SER A 72 22.52 -8.15 -20.91
N ASP A 73 22.23 -9.38 -21.34
CA ASP A 73 21.93 -10.47 -20.40
C ASP A 73 23.13 -10.79 -19.51
N LEU A 74 22.86 -11.04 -18.22
CA LEU A 74 23.86 -11.51 -17.29
C LEU A 74 24.17 -13.00 -17.54
N LEU A 75 25.43 -13.38 -17.41
CA LEU A 75 25.89 -14.73 -17.71
C LEU A 75 25.33 -15.80 -16.75
N HIS A 76 24.91 -15.41 -15.55
CA HIS A 76 24.62 -16.34 -14.47
C HIS A 76 23.22 -16.15 -13.88
N GLY A 77 22.30 -15.59 -14.67
CA GLY A 77 20.91 -15.37 -14.31
C GLY A 77 20.53 -13.91 -14.17
N GLN A 78 19.23 -13.62 -14.28
CA GLN A 78 18.67 -12.28 -14.36
C GLN A 78 17.83 -11.93 -13.13
N SER A 79 17.34 -12.96 -12.39
CA SER A 79 16.49 -12.75 -11.21
C SER A 79 17.27 -12.15 -10.05
N LEU A 80 16.54 -11.54 -9.12
CA LEU A 80 17.11 -10.96 -7.91
C LEU A 80 17.95 -11.98 -7.13
N GLU A 81 17.44 -13.20 -6.98
CA GLU A 81 18.10 -14.28 -6.26
C GLU A 81 19.40 -14.72 -6.96
N GLU A 82 19.37 -14.88 -8.26
CA GLU A 82 20.56 -15.27 -9.05
C GLU A 82 21.64 -14.19 -9.00
N VAL A 83 21.24 -12.91 -9.08
CA VAL A 83 22.16 -11.76 -8.92
C VAL A 83 22.73 -11.73 -7.50
N ALA A 84 21.90 -11.94 -6.48
CA ALA A 84 22.35 -11.99 -5.09
C ALA A 84 23.31 -13.15 -4.83
N VAL A 85 23.04 -14.34 -5.37
CA VAL A 85 23.95 -15.50 -5.33
C VAL A 85 25.27 -15.19 -6.05
N SER A 86 25.20 -14.59 -7.24
CA SER A 86 26.39 -14.19 -8.01
C SER A 86 27.28 -13.20 -7.25
N ILE A 87 26.70 -12.28 -6.52
CA ILE A 87 27.44 -11.37 -5.63
C ILE A 87 28.03 -12.14 -4.45
N ALA A 88 27.22 -12.97 -3.77
CA ALA A 88 27.65 -13.69 -2.58
C ALA A 88 28.83 -14.62 -2.82
N GLU A 89 28.73 -15.45 -3.86
CA GLU A 89 29.71 -16.48 -4.19
C GLU A 89 30.87 -15.96 -5.04
N GLY A 90 30.63 -14.92 -5.85
CA GLY A 90 31.59 -14.36 -6.79
C GLY A 90 31.97 -15.37 -7.88
N TYR A 91 32.94 -14.97 -8.67
CA TYR A 91 33.57 -15.81 -9.72
C TYR A 91 35.09 -15.61 -9.66
N PRO A 92 35.79 -16.18 -8.66
CA PRO A 92 37.20 -15.90 -8.41
C PRO A 92 38.08 -16.21 -9.62
N ASP A 93 37.77 -17.28 -10.38
CA ASP A 93 38.49 -17.65 -11.61
C ASP A 93 38.35 -16.62 -12.74
N ALA A 94 37.25 -15.83 -12.72
CA ALA A 94 37.00 -14.72 -13.62
C ALA A 94 37.39 -13.35 -13.03
N GLY A 95 37.94 -13.32 -11.82
CA GLY A 95 38.42 -12.11 -11.14
C GLY A 95 37.38 -11.39 -10.27
N MET A 96 36.16 -11.92 -10.12
CA MET A 96 35.13 -11.39 -9.21
C MET A 96 35.23 -12.08 -7.84
N PRO A 97 35.58 -11.40 -6.75
CA PRO A 97 35.69 -12.01 -5.43
C PRO A 97 34.32 -12.43 -4.90
N ALA A 98 34.29 -13.41 -4.00
CA ALA A 98 33.12 -13.73 -3.19
C ALA A 98 32.92 -12.64 -2.14
N TRP A 99 31.71 -12.08 -2.06
CA TRP A 99 31.41 -10.98 -1.15
C TRP A 99 30.74 -11.41 0.16
N SER A 100 30.30 -12.68 0.27
CA SER A 100 29.63 -13.21 1.48
C SER A 100 30.48 -13.15 2.76
N GLU A 101 31.81 -13.06 2.63
CA GLU A 101 32.70 -12.91 3.79
C GLU A 101 32.89 -11.45 4.25
N THR A 102 32.55 -10.47 3.40
CA THR A 102 32.79 -9.04 3.62
C THR A 102 31.53 -8.20 3.70
N LEU A 103 30.45 -8.63 3.06
CA LEU A 103 29.15 -7.98 3.05
C LEU A 103 28.13 -8.84 3.78
N THR A 104 27.22 -8.19 4.51
CA THR A 104 26.06 -8.87 5.10
C THR A 104 25.08 -9.34 4.03
N THR A 105 24.24 -10.32 4.33
CA THR A 105 23.17 -10.79 3.44
C THR A 105 22.28 -9.62 2.97
N THR A 106 21.96 -8.69 3.87
CA THR A 106 21.19 -7.47 3.55
C THR A 106 21.93 -6.58 2.55
N GLN A 107 23.23 -6.34 2.72
CA GLN A 107 24.03 -5.54 1.79
C GLN A 107 24.10 -6.19 0.40
N ILE A 108 24.24 -7.52 0.35
CA ILE A 108 24.22 -8.29 -0.89
C ILE A 108 22.87 -8.14 -1.58
N ARG A 109 21.76 -8.34 -0.85
CA ARG A 109 20.41 -8.13 -1.39
C ARG A 109 20.20 -6.69 -1.87
N THR A 110 20.67 -5.70 -1.10
CA THR A 110 20.61 -4.27 -1.47
C THR A 110 21.29 -3.99 -2.81
N LEU A 111 22.49 -4.54 -3.01
CA LEU A 111 23.21 -4.43 -4.28
C LEU A 111 22.48 -5.15 -5.43
N ALA A 112 21.92 -6.33 -5.15
CA ALA A 112 21.15 -7.07 -6.15
C ALA A 112 19.88 -6.29 -6.58
N VAL A 113 19.11 -5.74 -5.62
CA VAL A 113 17.96 -4.87 -5.91
C VAL A 113 18.38 -3.67 -6.76
N PHE A 114 19.47 -3.00 -6.39
CA PHE A 114 19.99 -1.87 -7.16
C PHE A 114 20.33 -2.24 -8.61
N ILE A 115 21.04 -3.35 -8.82
CA ILE A 115 21.42 -3.80 -10.15
C ILE A 115 20.19 -4.16 -10.98
N VAL A 116 19.26 -4.94 -10.43
CA VAL A 116 18.04 -5.37 -11.14
C VAL A 116 17.18 -4.15 -11.51
N GLU A 117 16.97 -3.18 -10.60
CA GLU A 117 16.24 -1.95 -10.93
C GLU A 117 16.88 -1.13 -12.05
N GLN A 118 18.23 -1.06 -12.11
CA GLN A 118 18.91 -0.36 -13.20
C GLN A 118 18.77 -1.10 -14.53
N ARG A 119 18.62 -2.42 -14.52
CA ARG A 119 18.42 -3.23 -15.72
C ARG A 119 17.03 -3.03 -16.31
N ASP A 120 16.01 -2.98 -15.45
CA ASP A 120 14.60 -2.88 -15.89
C ASP A 120 14.25 -1.47 -16.40
N SER A 121 15.21 -0.54 -16.45
CA SER A 121 14.98 0.84 -16.90
C SER A 121 13.85 1.56 -16.17
N MET A 122 13.46 1.06 -14.99
CA MET A 122 12.43 1.65 -14.14
C MET A 122 13.05 2.62 -13.14
N PRO A 123 13.13 3.94 -13.43
CA PRO A 123 13.71 4.90 -12.49
C PRO A 123 12.86 4.93 -11.23
N TYR A 124 13.50 4.68 -10.09
CA TYR A 124 12.88 4.83 -8.81
C TYR A 124 12.35 6.26 -8.63
N GLY A 125 11.08 6.41 -8.21
CA GLY A 125 10.47 7.69 -7.85
C GLY A 125 9.67 8.39 -8.95
N GLU A 126 9.62 7.89 -10.17
CA GLU A 126 8.69 8.40 -11.17
C GLU A 126 7.30 7.78 -11.00
N PHE A 127 6.37 8.58 -10.46
CA PHE A 127 4.95 8.24 -10.53
C PHE A 127 4.46 8.56 -11.95
N ASN A 128 4.36 7.55 -12.80
CA ASN A 128 4.01 7.67 -14.23
C ASN A 128 2.52 8.03 -14.47
N VAL A 129 1.95 8.89 -13.63
CA VAL A 129 0.56 9.37 -13.78
C VAL A 129 0.37 10.28 -14.99
N ARG A 130 1.47 10.78 -15.54
CA ARG A 130 1.49 11.64 -16.74
C ARG A 130 1.81 10.88 -18.01
N THR A 131 2.24 9.63 -17.89
CA THR A 131 2.53 8.80 -19.06
C THR A 131 1.22 8.42 -19.72
N PRO A 132 1.05 8.70 -21.00
CA PRO A 132 -0.19 8.37 -21.71
C PRO A 132 -0.54 6.90 -21.59
N MET A 133 -1.82 6.57 -21.46
CA MET A 133 -2.31 5.22 -21.55
C MET A 133 -2.05 4.67 -22.96
N GLN A 134 -1.58 3.44 -23.06
CA GLN A 134 -1.22 2.81 -24.34
C GLN A 134 -2.17 1.65 -24.62
N PHE A 135 -3.35 1.96 -25.16
CA PHE A 135 -4.28 0.92 -25.56
C PHE A 135 -3.69 0.11 -26.72
N PRO A 136 -3.68 -1.24 -26.62
CA PRO A 136 -3.17 -2.08 -27.69
C PRO A 136 -4.00 -1.91 -28.97
N GLU A 137 -3.33 -1.86 -30.12
CA GLU A 137 -4.00 -1.87 -31.42
C GLU A 137 -4.35 -3.32 -31.82
N GLY A 138 -5.60 -3.71 -31.66
CA GLY A 138 -6.08 -5.03 -32.06
C GLY A 138 -6.01 -6.09 -30.98
N VAL A 139 -5.82 -7.34 -31.38
CA VAL A 139 -5.90 -8.51 -30.50
C VAL A 139 -4.59 -8.70 -29.75
N VAL A 140 -4.70 -8.82 -28.44
CA VAL A 140 -3.62 -9.22 -27.53
C VAL A 140 -3.71 -10.74 -27.35
N ALA A 141 -2.59 -11.44 -27.53
CA ALA A 141 -2.48 -12.86 -27.29
C ALA A 141 -1.87 -13.12 -25.91
N SER A 142 -2.48 -13.98 -25.13
CA SER A 142 -1.93 -14.54 -23.90
C SER A 142 -1.69 -16.05 -24.05
N ASN A 143 -1.11 -16.69 -23.04
CA ASN A 143 -0.86 -18.12 -23.04
C ASN A 143 -2.14 -18.97 -23.15
N LYS A 144 -3.31 -18.42 -22.71
CA LYS A 144 -4.57 -19.16 -22.64
C LYS A 144 -5.70 -18.55 -23.48
N HIS A 145 -5.70 -17.23 -23.66
CA HIS A 145 -6.77 -16.50 -24.35
C HIS A 145 -6.20 -15.43 -25.27
N ALA A 146 -7.02 -15.01 -26.24
CA ALA A 146 -6.81 -13.78 -26.98
C ALA A 146 -7.95 -12.80 -26.62
N PHE A 147 -7.64 -11.50 -26.58
CA PHE A 147 -8.62 -10.47 -26.19
C PHE A 147 -8.28 -9.12 -26.82
N THR A 148 -9.27 -8.24 -26.85
CA THR A 148 -9.08 -6.82 -27.14
C THR A 148 -9.35 -5.98 -25.89
N VAL A 149 -8.87 -4.74 -25.85
CA VAL A 149 -9.10 -3.80 -24.75
C VAL A 149 -9.77 -2.56 -25.29
N GLU A 150 -10.92 -2.19 -24.73
CA GLU A 150 -11.65 -1.00 -25.14
C GLU A 150 -11.97 -0.08 -23.95
N PRO A 151 -11.92 1.25 -24.12
CA PRO A 151 -12.41 2.19 -23.12
C PRO A 151 -13.95 2.12 -23.06
N VAL A 152 -14.51 2.12 -21.84
CA VAL A 152 -15.96 2.13 -21.57
C VAL A 152 -16.39 3.47 -20.97
N VAL A 153 -15.58 4.00 -20.05
CA VAL A 153 -15.83 5.27 -19.37
C VAL A 153 -14.59 6.14 -19.45
N GLU A 154 -14.77 7.39 -19.83
CA GLU A 154 -13.69 8.39 -19.88
C GLU A 154 -14.03 9.62 -19.03
N GLY A 155 -13.01 10.40 -18.69
CA GLY A 155 -13.18 11.71 -18.03
C GLY A 155 -13.57 11.64 -16.55
N LEU A 156 -13.21 10.56 -15.85
CA LEU A 156 -13.28 10.48 -14.39
C LEU A 156 -12.25 11.41 -13.75
N ASP A 157 -12.34 11.60 -12.43
CA ASP A 157 -11.32 12.38 -11.71
C ASP A 157 -9.93 11.75 -11.86
N GLN A 158 -8.90 12.58 -11.77
CA GLN A 158 -7.50 12.15 -11.86
C GLN A 158 -7.08 11.17 -10.74
N LEU A 159 -7.81 11.13 -9.63
CA LEU A 159 -7.53 10.31 -8.45
C LEU A 159 -8.73 9.44 -8.11
N THR A 160 -8.86 8.32 -8.79
CA THR A 160 -9.81 7.26 -8.46
C THR A 160 -9.17 6.24 -7.50
N PHE A 161 -9.99 5.44 -6.82
CA PHE A 161 -9.46 4.39 -5.94
C PHE A 161 -10.08 3.03 -6.18
N SER A 162 -11.40 2.93 -6.25
CA SER A 162 -12.10 1.66 -6.38
C SER A 162 -13.34 1.81 -7.24
N MET A 163 -13.79 0.72 -7.82
CA MET A 163 -15.07 0.62 -8.48
C MET A 163 -15.83 -0.62 -7.99
N ALA A 164 -17.16 -0.57 -8.08
CA ALA A 164 -18.03 -1.73 -7.92
C ALA A 164 -19.04 -1.75 -9.06
N ILE A 165 -19.43 -2.94 -9.48
CA ILE A 165 -20.35 -3.14 -10.60
C ILE A 165 -21.70 -3.60 -10.05
N LEU A 166 -22.74 -2.80 -10.28
CA LEU A 166 -24.09 -3.10 -9.83
C LEU A 166 -24.73 -4.22 -10.70
N PRO A 167 -25.74 -4.93 -10.18
CA PRO A 167 -26.44 -5.99 -10.94
C PRO A 167 -27.06 -5.52 -12.27
N ASP A 168 -27.37 -4.23 -12.38
CA ASP A 168 -27.87 -3.58 -13.61
C ASP A 168 -26.76 -3.04 -14.51
N ARG A 169 -25.48 -3.42 -14.20
CA ARG A 169 -24.25 -3.07 -14.92
C ARG A 169 -23.83 -1.61 -14.83
N GLN A 170 -24.43 -0.82 -13.95
CA GLN A 170 -23.92 0.50 -13.62
C GLN A 170 -22.63 0.38 -12.80
N PHE A 171 -21.78 1.41 -12.86
CA PHE A 171 -20.55 1.45 -12.09
C PHE A 171 -20.70 2.45 -10.93
N LEU A 172 -20.26 2.03 -9.75
CA LEU A 172 -19.93 2.93 -8.65
C LEU A 172 -18.42 3.13 -8.65
N VAL A 173 -17.96 4.37 -8.64
CA VAL A 173 -16.53 4.71 -8.61
C VAL A 173 -16.26 5.69 -7.49
N THR A 174 -15.26 5.39 -6.67
CA THR A 174 -14.75 6.35 -5.69
C THR A 174 -13.70 7.25 -6.34
N GLU A 175 -13.97 8.56 -6.26
CA GLU A 175 -13.02 9.62 -6.58
C GLU A 175 -12.46 10.14 -5.25
N LYS A 176 -11.15 9.92 -4.99
CA LYS A 176 -10.51 10.13 -3.68
C LYS A 176 -10.85 11.47 -3.04
N THR A 177 -10.92 12.52 -3.85
CA THR A 177 -11.08 13.89 -3.37
C THR A 177 -12.47 14.47 -3.59
N ARG A 178 -13.38 13.71 -4.22
CA ARG A 178 -14.72 14.19 -4.61
C ARG A 178 -15.87 13.37 -4.06
N GLY A 179 -15.66 12.07 -3.76
CA GLY A 179 -16.69 11.19 -3.20
C GLY A 179 -17.06 10.02 -4.10
N LEU A 180 -18.33 9.62 -4.10
CA LEU A 180 -18.85 8.49 -4.86
C LEU A 180 -19.58 8.96 -6.11
N ARG A 181 -19.25 8.35 -7.25
CA ARG A 181 -19.88 8.59 -8.55
C ARG A 181 -20.64 7.33 -9.02
N LEU A 182 -21.87 7.52 -9.48
CA LEU A 182 -22.65 6.51 -10.20
C LEU A 182 -22.56 6.78 -11.70
N ILE A 183 -22.33 5.73 -12.50
CA ILE A 183 -22.14 5.83 -13.95
C ILE A 183 -23.03 4.79 -14.63
N SER A 184 -23.71 5.17 -15.70
CA SER A 184 -24.55 4.25 -16.48
C SER A 184 -23.71 3.12 -17.12
N ALA A 185 -24.36 1.99 -17.39
CA ALA A 185 -23.70 0.80 -17.98
C ALA A 185 -22.99 1.07 -19.32
N ASP A 186 -23.46 2.07 -20.08
CA ASP A 186 -22.86 2.49 -21.35
C ASP A 186 -21.80 3.58 -21.19
N GLY A 187 -21.49 4.00 -19.95
CA GLY A 187 -20.51 5.03 -19.63
C GLY A 187 -20.90 6.47 -19.98
N GLN A 188 -22.10 6.68 -20.57
CA GLN A 188 -22.47 7.98 -21.14
C GLN A 188 -23.06 8.98 -20.14
N GLN A 189 -23.61 8.48 -19.03
CA GLN A 189 -24.21 9.32 -17.99
C GLN A 189 -23.52 9.07 -16.65
N SER A 190 -23.23 10.14 -15.94
CA SER A 190 -22.65 10.01 -14.61
C SER A 190 -23.20 11.07 -13.65
N THR A 191 -23.34 10.69 -12.38
CA THR A 191 -23.85 11.55 -11.30
C THR A 191 -23.04 11.33 -10.03
N MET A 192 -22.68 12.44 -9.36
CA MET A 192 -22.11 12.36 -8.00
C MET A 192 -23.20 12.08 -7.00
N ILE A 193 -23.03 11.05 -6.19
CA ILE A 193 -23.94 10.72 -5.09
C ILE A 193 -23.78 11.74 -3.97
N GLN A 194 -24.91 12.37 -3.61
CA GLN A 194 -24.94 13.39 -2.57
C GLN A 194 -25.17 12.75 -1.19
N GLY A 195 -24.63 13.36 -0.13
CA GLY A 195 -24.82 12.89 1.25
C GLY A 195 -23.89 11.79 1.69
N THR A 196 -22.98 11.32 0.84
CA THR A 196 -21.89 10.40 1.23
C THR A 196 -20.97 11.06 2.27
N PRO A 197 -20.14 10.31 3.00
CA PRO A 197 -19.04 10.87 3.77
C PRO A 197 -18.23 11.86 2.94
N LYS A 198 -17.81 12.96 3.58
CA LYS A 198 -17.17 14.06 2.86
C LYS A 198 -15.74 13.68 2.44
N ALA A 199 -15.45 13.74 1.16
CA ALA A 199 -14.10 13.72 0.62
C ALA A 199 -13.51 15.14 0.57
N TYR A 200 -12.18 15.24 0.66
CA TYR A 200 -11.48 16.52 0.73
C TYR A 200 -10.40 16.62 -0.35
N HIS A 201 -10.46 17.72 -1.09
CA HIS A 201 -9.44 18.07 -2.07
C HIS A 201 -8.38 18.98 -1.43
N ASN A 202 -7.12 18.68 -1.70
CA ASN A 202 -6.00 19.55 -1.36
C ASN A 202 -5.54 20.27 -2.65
N GLU A 203 -5.84 21.56 -2.77
CA GLU A 203 -5.52 22.34 -3.97
C GLU A 203 -4.02 22.48 -4.22
N GLU A 204 -3.20 22.51 -3.15
CA GLU A 204 -1.75 22.66 -3.26
C GLU A 204 -1.09 21.35 -3.73
N ASN A 205 -1.57 20.22 -3.24
CA ASN A 205 -1.08 18.89 -3.62
C ASN A 205 -2.22 17.85 -3.51
N PRO A 206 -2.99 17.64 -4.57
CA PRO A 206 -4.09 16.67 -4.57
C PRO A 206 -3.68 15.25 -4.17
N ARG A 207 -2.41 14.90 -4.40
CA ARG A 207 -1.85 13.58 -4.11
C ARG A 207 -1.36 13.39 -2.66
N ALA A 208 -1.36 14.45 -1.85
CA ALA A 208 -0.97 14.41 -0.45
C ALA A 208 -2.11 14.87 0.46
N GLY A 209 -3.34 14.59 0.07
CA GLY A 209 -4.54 14.97 0.79
C GLY A 209 -4.78 14.16 2.07
N VAL A 210 -5.71 14.68 2.87
CA VAL A 210 -6.23 14.06 4.10
C VAL A 210 -7.74 14.09 4.04
N GLY A 211 -8.39 12.94 4.23
CA GLY A 211 -9.84 12.80 4.13
C GLY A 211 -10.28 12.32 2.74
N TRP A 212 -9.64 11.27 2.26
CA TRP A 212 -9.96 10.65 0.97
C TRP A 212 -11.10 9.65 1.06
N MET A 213 -11.93 9.59 0.00
CA MET A 213 -12.78 8.44 -0.26
C MET A 213 -11.88 7.32 -0.80
N LEU A 214 -12.01 6.13 -0.24
CA LEU A 214 -11.19 4.97 -0.60
C LEU A 214 -12.08 3.94 -1.30
N GLU A 215 -12.46 2.87 -0.67
CA GLU A 215 -13.15 1.79 -1.34
C GLU A 215 -14.66 1.89 -1.31
N VAL A 216 -15.29 1.38 -2.36
CA VAL A 216 -16.71 1.04 -2.42
C VAL A 216 -16.85 -0.45 -2.70
N ILE A 217 -17.63 -1.16 -1.89
CA ILE A 217 -17.93 -2.58 -2.09
C ILE A 217 -19.41 -2.84 -1.83
N LEU A 218 -20.02 -3.76 -2.60
CA LEU A 218 -21.41 -4.15 -2.41
C LEU A 218 -21.51 -5.20 -1.29
N HIS A 219 -22.57 -5.12 -0.49
CA HIS A 219 -22.91 -6.20 0.43
C HIS A 219 -23.07 -7.54 -0.34
N PRO A 220 -22.64 -8.70 0.19
CA PRO A 220 -22.84 -9.99 -0.47
C PRO A 220 -24.28 -10.23 -0.95
N ASP A 221 -25.27 -9.83 -0.16
CA ASP A 221 -26.70 -9.90 -0.52
C ASP A 221 -27.24 -8.55 -1.03
N TYR A 222 -26.43 -7.78 -1.79
CA TYR A 222 -26.83 -6.46 -2.29
C TYR A 222 -28.18 -6.48 -3.05
N ALA A 223 -28.40 -7.50 -3.85
CA ALA A 223 -29.62 -7.64 -4.64
C ALA A 223 -30.90 -7.67 -3.77
N ASP A 224 -30.79 -8.14 -2.51
CA ASP A 224 -31.92 -8.25 -1.58
C ASP A 224 -32.03 -7.03 -0.65
N ASN A 225 -30.90 -6.43 -0.26
CA ASN A 225 -30.88 -5.44 0.80
C ASN A 225 -30.39 -4.05 0.37
N GLY A 226 -29.71 -3.92 -0.77
CA GLY A 226 -29.22 -2.67 -1.33
C GLY A 226 -28.10 -2.00 -0.53
N TRP A 227 -27.46 -2.70 0.42
CA TRP A 227 -26.37 -2.14 1.20
C TRP A 227 -25.09 -2.01 0.40
N ILE A 228 -24.46 -0.85 0.52
CA ILE A 228 -23.15 -0.50 -0.06
C ILE A 228 -22.26 -0.08 1.10
N TYR A 229 -21.02 -0.56 1.14
CA TYR A 229 -20.03 -0.15 2.13
C TYR A 229 -19.07 0.86 1.49
N LEU A 230 -18.74 1.90 2.27
CA LEU A 230 -17.74 2.89 1.91
C LEU A 230 -16.64 2.90 2.97
N HIS A 231 -15.41 2.67 2.53
CA HIS A 231 -14.22 2.87 3.32
C HIS A 231 -13.62 4.22 2.96
N PHE A 232 -13.35 5.05 3.94
CA PHE A 232 -12.82 6.39 3.71
C PHE A 232 -11.94 6.84 4.87
N SER A 233 -11.13 7.85 4.66
CA SER A 233 -10.37 8.51 5.71
C SER A 233 -11.23 9.62 6.33
N ASP A 234 -11.75 9.36 7.52
CA ASP A 234 -12.50 10.35 8.29
C ASP A 234 -11.55 11.45 8.77
N ARG A 235 -11.79 12.67 8.31
CA ARG A 235 -10.96 13.83 8.60
C ARG A 235 -11.52 14.61 9.78
N CYS A 236 -10.63 15.06 10.65
CA CYS A 236 -10.97 15.99 11.71
C CYS A 236 -9.95 17.13 11.83
N GLU A 237 -10.44 18.28 12.27
CA GLU A 237 -9.63 19.44 12.61
C GLU A 237 -9.72 19.66 14.13
N ASP A 238 -8.61 20.02 14.75
CA ASP A 238 -8.50 20.30 16.21
C ASP A 238 -9.00 19.18 17.15
N CYS A 239 -9.13 17.93 16.66
CA CYS A 239 -9.74 16.84 17.42
C CYS A 239 -8.81 16.20 18.45
N ASN A 240 -7.50 16.29 18.25
CA ASN A 240 -6.53 15.70 19.17
C ASN A 240 -5.31 16.61 19.40
N THR A 241 -4.37 16.14 20.22
CA THR A 241 -3.17 16.90 20.56
C THR A 241 -2.31 17.21 19.34
N MET A 242 -2.14 16.24 18.42
CA MET A 242 -1.33 16.41 17.21
C MET A 242 -1.95 17.44 16.26
N SER A 243 -3.25 17.33 15.97
CA SER A 243 -3.94 18.26 15.07
C SER A 243 -3.88 19.71 15.58
N ARG A 244 -4.06 19.92 16.89
CA ARG A 244 -3.94 21.24 17.53
C ARG A 244 -2.50 21.77 17.53
N GLN A 245 -1.53 20.92 17.93
CA GLN A 245 -0.13 21.34 18.05
C GLN A 245 0.46 21.77 16.71
N PHE A 246 0.12 21.06 15.64
CA PHE A 246 0.67 21.29 14.30
C PHE A 246 -0.25 22.12 13.42
N ASN A 247 -1.43 22.50 13.90
CA ASN A 247 -2.48 23.21 13.15
C ASN A 247 -2.74 22.52 11.78
N ARG A 248 -2.92 21.20 11.80
CA ARG A 248 -3.13 20.36 10.62
C ARG A 248 -4.28 19.41 10.90
N ALA A 249 -5.09 19.16 9.86
CA ALA A 249 -6.10 18.12 9.95
C ALA A 249 -5.44 16.74 10.17
N ALA A 250 -6.11 15.91 10.96
CA ALA A 250 -5.79 14.52 11.17
C ALA A 250 -6.87 13.64 10.53
N SER A 251 -6.55 12.40 10.25
CA SER A 251 -7.50 11.43 9.71
C SER A 251 -7.26 10.03 10.25
N MET A 252 -8.30 9.20 10.15
CA MET A 252 -8.25 7.77 10.38
C MET A 252 -9.28 7.08 9.48
N ASN A 253 -8.98 5.86 9.09
CA ASN A 253 -9.88 5.03 8.32
C ASN A 253 -11.18 4.76 9.10
N LYS A 254 -12.30 4.84 8.40
CA LYS A 254 -13.64 4.57 8.89
C LYS A 254 -14.43 3.83 7.83
N VAL A 255 -15.26 2.88 8.23
CA VAL A 255 -16.17 2.19 7.34
C VAL A 255 -17.61 2.50 7.74
N VAL A 256 -18.41 2.83 6.75
CA VAL A 256 -19.86 3.01 6.88
C VAL A 256 -20.55 2.15 5.82
N ARG A 257 -21.83 1.83 6.04
CA ARG A 257 -22.71 1.33 4.98
C ARG A 257 -23.90 2.26 4.80
N GLY A 258 -24.49 2.21 3.64
CA GLY A 258 -25.69 2.97 3.31
C GLY A 258 -26.33 2.44 2.04
N ARG A 259 -27.34 3.14 1.54
CA ARG A 259 -28.06 2.82 0.30
C ARG A 259 -28.08 4.02 -0.62
N ILE A 260 -28.37 3.79 -1.89
CA ILE A 260 -28.56 4.87 -2.86
C ILE A 260 -30.04 4.90 -3.27
N GLU A 261 -30.67 6.09 -3.07
CA GLU A 261 -32.00 6.39 -3.58
C GLU A 261 -31.91 7.58 -4.56
N GLY A 262 -32.03 7.29 -5.86
CA GLY A 262 -31.76 8.29 -6.90
C GLY A 262 -30.30 8.71 -6.92
N ASP A 263 -30.03 9.96 -6.57
CA ASP A 263 -28.67 10.52 -6.41
C ASP A 263 -28.28 10.76 -4.94
N GLN A 264 -29.05 10.22 -3.98
CA GLN A 264 -28.84 10.44 -2.54
C GLN A 264 -28.33 9.19 -1.85
N TRP A 265 -27.32 9.38 -0.99
CA TRP A 265 -26.88 8.40 0.00
C TRP A 265 -27.79 8.48 1.22
N VAL A 266 -28.44 7.38 1.57
CA VAL A 266 -29.42 7.30 2.66
C VAL A 266 -29.10 6.15 3.61
N ASP A 267 -29.79 6.09 4.74
CA ASP A 267 -29.72 5.03 5.75
C ASP A 267 -28.28 4.75 6.25
N GLN A 268 -27.44 5.78 6.33
CA GLN A 268 -26.04 5.57 6.72
C GLN A 268 -25.91 5.01 8.13
N GLU A 269 -25.16 3.92 8.25
CA GLU A 269 -24.75 3.29 9.50
C GLU A 269 -23.22 3.26 9.59
N THR A 270 -22.69 3.52 10.79
CA THR A 270 -21.25 3.33 11.05
C THR A 270 -20.98 1.87 11.37
N ILE A 271 -20.09 1.25 10.61
CA ILE A 271 -19.64 -0.12 10.84
C ILE A 271 -18.48 -0.12 11.82
N ILE A 272 -17.46 0.71 11.57
CA ILE A 272 -16.36 0.89 12.52
C ILE A 272 -15.78 2.29 12.45
N GLU A 273 -15.44 2.83 13.61
CA GLU A 273 -14.63 4.04 13.76
C GLU A 273 -13.71 3.89 14.97
N PHE A 274 -12.62 4.62 14.98
CA PHE A 274 -11.62 4.61 16.05
C PHE A 274 -11.63 5.89 16.86
N ASP A 275 -11.06 5.83 18.08
CA ASP A 275 -10.94 7.02 18.93
C ASP A 275 -10.16 8.13 18.21
N LYS A 276 -10.66 9.36 18.31
CA LYS A 276 -10.02 10.55 17.70
C LYS A 276 -8.58 10.78 18.19
N ALA A 277 -8.22 10.25 19.37
CA ALA A 277 -6.85 10.30 19.87
C ALA A 277 -5.86 9.53 18.96
N SER A 278 -6.33 8.49 18.26
CA SER A 278 -5.53 7.70 17.31
C SER A 278 -5.38 8.36 15.94
N TYR A 279 -6.15 9.41 15.62
CA TYR A 279 -6.07 10.08 14.31
C TYR A 279 -4.70 10.71 14.08
N GLN A 280 -4.17 10.52 12.88
CA GLN A 280 -2.81 10.93 12.53
C GLN A 280 -2.81 12.10 11.56
N ILE A 281 -1.90 13.07 11.81
CA ILE A 281 -1.58 14.11 10.83
C ILE A 281 -0.69 13.51 9.74
N GLY A 282 -0.88 13.91 8.50
CA GLY A 282 -0.04 13.40 7.40
C GLY A 282 -0.84 13.34 6.12
N SER A 283 -0.51 12.38 5.27
CA SER A 283 -1.21 12.12 4.02
C SER A 283 -1.88 10.74 4.06
N ASP A 284 -2.99 10.60 3.38
CA ASP A 284 -3.69 9.32 3.22
C ASP A 284 -3.06 8.41 2.13
N ILE A 285 -1.89 8.78 1.57
CA ILE A 285 -1.18 7.98 0.55
C ILE A 285 -0.94 6.53 1.02
N GLY A 286 -0.59 6.34 2.28
CA GLY A 286 -0.36 5.01 2.88
C GLY A 286 -1.52 4.55 3.76
N ALA A 287 -2.75 4.98 3.49
CA ALA A 287 -3.90 4.66 4.34
C ALA A 287 -4.41 3.21 4.22
N GLY A 288 -3.96 2.45 3.21
CA GLY A 288 -4.61 1.20 2.86
C GLY A 288 -6.01 1.48 2.29
N GLY A 289 -7.03 0.91 2.89
CA GLY A 289 -8.41 1.28 2.57
C GLY A 289 -9.14 0.25 1.74
N ARG A 290 -8.62 -0.97 1.62
CA ARG A 290 -9.25 -2.10 0.94
C ARG A 290 -10.13 -2.89 1.90
N THR A 291 -11.16 -3.50 1.35
CA THR A 291 -12.16 -4.30 2.07
C THR A 291 -12.48 -5.59 1.32
N ALA A 292 -12.81 -6.65 2.05
CA ALA A 292 -13.26 -7.92 1.49
C ALA A 292 -14.29 -8.58 2.41
N PHE A 293 -15.14 -9.44 1.85
CA PHE A 293 -16.08 -10.27 2.62
C PHE A 293 -15.70 -11.75 2.51
N ASP A 294 -15.76 -12.48 3.63
CA ASP A 294 -15.70 -13.93 3.60
C ASP A 294 -17.07 -14.58 3.42
N SER A 295 -17.08 -15.90 3.25
CA SER A 295 -18.30 -16.70 3.09
C SER A 295 -19.14 -16.82 4.37
N GLU A 296 -18.56 -16.50 5.54
CA GLU A 296 -19.20 -16.56 6.85
C GLU A 296 -19.91 -15.26 7.25
N GLY A 297 -19.74 -14.19 6.48
CA GLY A 297 -20.40 -12.90 6.70
C GLY A 297 -19.58 -11.97 7.58
N HIS A 298 -18.27 -11.99 7.45
CA HIS A 298 -17.38 -11.02 8.05
C HIS A 298 -16.88 -10.02 7.01
N LEU A 299 -16.61 -8.80 7.47
CA LEU A 299 -15.95 -7.74 6.72
C LEU A 299 -14.51 -7.61 7.20
N PHE A 300 -13.56 -7.80 6.31
CA PHE A 300 -12.17 -7.45 6.50
C PHE A 300 -11.89 -6.06 5.90
N PHE A 301 -11.01 -5.30 6.54
CA PHE A 301 -10.58 -4.02 6.00
C PHE A 301 -9.15 -3.69 6.43
N SER A 302 -8.41 -3.03 5.56
CA SER A 302 -7.00 -2.71 5.78
C SER A 302 -6.80 -1.26 6.21
N ILE A 303 -5.91 -1.03 7.17
CA ILE A 303 -5.39 0.29 7.51
C ILE A 303 -3.88 0.24 7.41
N GLY A 304 -3.30 0.96 6.46
CA GLY A 304 -1.86 1.00 6.26
C GLY A 304 -1.12 1.82 7.33
N ALA A 305 0.20 1.87 7.25
CA ALA A 305 1.06 2.60 8.19
C ALA A 305 0.91 4.12 8.13
N ARG A 306 0.20 4.67 7.14
CA ARG A 306 -0.18 6.07 6.92
C ARG A 306 0.98 7.05 6.71
N SER A 307 1.96 7.12 7.60
CA SER A 307 3.07 8.07 7.45
C SER A 307 4.32 7.57 8.17
N PRO A 308 5.52 8.13 7.87
CA PRO A 308 6.73 7.81 8.60
C PRO A 308 6.64 8.04 10.12
N ASN A 309 5.78 8.96 10.56
CA ASN A 309 5.62 9.26 11.99
C ASN A 309 4.82 8.18 12.74
N THR A 310 4.16 7.26 12.04
CA THR A 310 3.34 6.19 12.62
C THR A 310 4.05 4.83 12.62
N MET A 311 5.28 4.75 12.13
CA MET A 311 6.04 3.49 12.01
C MET A 311 6.09 2.69 13.32
N SER A 312 6.40 3.33 14.45
CA SER A 312 6.49 2.66 15.74
C SER A 312 5.17 2.04 16.21
N GLY A 313 4.04 2.58 15.77
CA GLY A 313 2.71 2.08 16.14
C GLY A 313 2.22 0.90 15.31
N VAL A 314 2.91 0.55 14.21
CA VAL A 314 2.47 -0.55 13.34
C VAL A 314 2.51 -1.90 14.05
N GLN A 315 3.43 -2.10 14.98
CA GLN A 315 3.53 -3.32 15.78
C GLN A 315 2.75 -3.24 17.11
N ASP A 316 2.25 -2.06 17.49
CA ASP A 316 1.47 -1.83 18.71
C ASP A 316 0.00 -2.26 18.48
N LEU A 317 -0.46 -3.26 19.21
CA LEU A 317 -1.82 -3.80 19.10
C LEU A 317 -2.90 -2.86 19.66
N ALA A 318 -2.53 -1.86 20.45
CA ALA A 318 -3.48 -0.83 20.92
C ALA A 318 -3.83 0.22 19.83
N LEU A 319 -3.14 0.20 18.68
CA LEU A 319 -3.26 1.19 17.63
C LEU A 319 -3.81 0.57 16.33
N PRO A 320 -4.68 1.30 15.59
CA PRO A 320 -5.42 0.71 14.47
C PRO A 320 -4.64 0.64 13.15
N TRP A 321 -3.56 1.39 12.97
CA TRP A 321 -2.84 1.42 11.69
C TRP A 321 -1.77 0.32 11.56
N GLY A 322 -1.45 -0.02 10.32
CA GLY A 322 -0.56 -1.14 9.98
C GLY A 322 -1.20 -2.49 10.30
N LYS A 323 -2.52 -2.58 10.13
CA LYS A 323 -3.34 -3.74 10.49
C LYS A 323 -4.32 -4.08 9.37
N ILE A 324 -4.71 -5.35 9.33
CA ILE A 324 -5.98 -5.77 8.76
C ILE A 324 -6.91 -6.09 9.94
N HIS A 325 -8.13 -5.61 9.86
CA HIS A 325 -9.17 -5.78 10.87
C HIS A 325 -10.29 -6.68 10.34
N ARG A 326 -11.00 -7.36 11.24
CA ARG A 326 -12.18 -8.17 10.95
C ARG A 326 -13.34 -7.79 11.87
N VAL A 327 -14.51 -7.58 11.29
CA VAL A 327 -15.76 -7.31 12.01
C VAL A 327 -16.91 -8.05 11.34
N ASN A 328 -18.03 -8.24 12.05
CA ASN A 328 -19.29 -8.69 11.45
C ASN A 328 -19.85 -7.59 10.50
N LEU A 329 -20.78 -7.94 9.63
CA LEU A 329 -21.41 -7.01 8.67
C LEU A 329 -22.12 -5.82 9.35
N ASP A 330 -22.49 -5.93 10.62
CA ASP A 330 -23.10 -4.87 11.43
C ASP A 330 -22.08 -4.08 12.27
N GLY A 331 -20.79 -4.41 12.17
CA GLY A 331 -19.70 -3.78 12.90
C GLY A 331 -19.42 -4.36 14.30
N SER A 332 -20.19 -5.35 14.75
CA SER A 332 -19.86 -6.07 15.98
C SER A 332 -18.58 -6.90 15.81
N ILE A 333 -17.89 -7.18 16.92
CA ILE A 333 -16.63 -7.93 16.91
C ILE A 333 -16.93 -9.43 16.93
N PRO A 334 -16.39 -10.24 15.99
CA PRO A 334 -16.42 -11.70 16.07
C PRO A 334 -15.69 -12.22 17.31
N GLU A 335 -16.29 -13.19 18.02
CA GLU A 335 -15.73 -13.73 19.28
C GLU A 335 -14.42 -14.50 19.06
N ASP A 336 -14.16 -14.96 17.84
CA ASP A 336 -13.00 -15.74 17.43
C ASP A 336 -11.86 -14.91 16.82
N ASN A 337 -11.95 -13.58 16.87
CA ASN A 337 -10.82 -12.73 16.50
C ASN A 337 -9.60 -12.98 17.39
N PRO A 338 -8.38 -12.93 16.83
CA PRO A 338 -7.15 -13.38 17.52
C PRO A 338 -6.87 -12.70 18.85
N TYR A 339 -7.33 -11.47 19.04
CA TYR A 339 -6.99 -10.61 20.19
C TYR A 339 -8.18 -10.31 21.10
N VAL A 340 -9.33 -10.96 20.89
CA VAL A 340 -10.51 -10.78 21.76
C VAL A 340 -10.18 -11.17 23.21
N GLY A 341 -10.41 -10.22 24.12
CA GLY A 341 -10.14 -10.39 25.56
C GLY A 341 -8.72 -10.09 25.98
N ASP A 342 -7.88 -9.54 25.09
CA ASP A 342 -6.59 -8.95 25.44
C ASP A 342 -6.74 -7.44 25.67
N ASP A 343 -6.71 -7.00 26.93
CA ASP A 343 -6.87 -5.59 27.32
C ASP A 343 -5.80 -4.64 26.68
N SER A 344 -4.74 -5.18 26.12
CA SER A 344 -3.67 -4.42 25.46
C SER A 344 -3.82 -4.30 23.94
N ALA A 345 -4.85 -4.92 23.38
CA ALA A 345 -5.08 -4.98 21.93
C ALA A 345 -6.48 -4.49 21.54
N LEU A 346 -6.64 -4.09 20.28
CA LEU A 346 -7.97 -3.85 19.71
C LEU A 346 -8.58 -5.19 19.27
N ASP A 347 -9.76 -5.53 19.79
CA ASP A 347 -10.47 -6.77 19.51
C ASP A 347 -10.76 -7.01 18.01
N SER A 348 -10.76 -5.94 17.19
CA SER A 348 -10.98 -6.02 15.74
C SER A 348 -9.76 -6.47 14.94
N ILE A 349 -8.56 -6.50 15.50
CA ILE A 349 -7.34 -6.83 14.77
C ILE A 349 -7.36 -8.28 14.32
N TRP A 350 -7.16 -8.50 13.01
CA TRP A 350 -6.94 -9.80 12.38
C TRP A 350 -5.46 -10.12 12.22
N SER A 351 -4.69 -9.15 11.67
CA SER A 351 -3.24 -9.26 11.46
C SER A 351 -2.55 -7.92 11.63
N ARG A 352 -1.21 -7.92 11.73
CA ARG A 352 -0.40 -6.72 11.93
C ARG A 352 0.86 -6.72 11.07
N GLY A 353 1.58 -5.60 11.08
CA GLY A 353 2.85 -5.49 10.37
C GLY A 353 2.70 -5.09 8.91
N HIS A 354 1.60 -4.40 8.58
CA HIS A 354 1.28 -3.96 7.23
C HIS A 354 1.76 -2.54 6.96
N ARG A 355 2.40 -2.34 5.79
CA ARG A 355 2.87 -1.02 5.35
C ARG A 355 1.79 -0.26 4.58
N SER A 356 1.35 -0.82 3.45
CA SER A 356 0.41 -0.17 2.55
C SER A 356 -0.33 -1.20 1.68
N PRO A 357 -1.30 -1.93 2.25
CA PRO A 357 -2.13 -2.84 1.48
C PRO A 357 -2.85 -2.11 0.34
N GLN A 358 -2.83 -2.68 -0.86
CA GLN A 358 -3.39 -2.11 -2.09
C GLN A 358 -4.49 -2.95 -2.73
N GLY A 359 -4.58 -4.21 -2.38
CA GLY A 359 -5.65 -5.14 -2.70
C GLY A 359 -5.98 -5.99 -1.48
N LEU A 360 -7.22 -6.43 -1.36
CA LEU A 360 -7.69 -7.34 -0.31
C LEU A 360 -8.85 -8.15 -0.87
N GLU A 361 -8.67 -9.47 -0.95
CA GLU A 361 -9.64 -10.38 -1.55
C GLU A 361 -9.70 -11.70 -0.78
N VAL A 362 -10.86 -12.33 -0.76
CA VAL A 362 -11.02 -13.67 -0.24
C VAL A 362 -10.98 -14.67 -1.38
N ASN A 363 -10.10 -15.67 -1.29
CA ASN A 363 -10.01 -16.72 -2.28
C ASN A 363 -11.29 -17.57 -2.28
N PRO A 364 -12.06 -17.60 -3.37
CA PRO A 364 -13.36 -18.26 -3.41
C PRO A 364 -13.31 -19.79 -3.30
N LEU A 365 -12.12 -20.39 -3.39
CA LEU A 365 -11.94 -21.84 -3.27
C LEU A 365 -11.55 -22.27 -1.85
N SER A 366 -10.77 -21.45 -1.13
CA SER A 366 -10.24 -21.79 0.19
C SER A 366 -10.79 -20.96 1.33
N ASP A 367 -11.52 -19.86 1.00
CA ASP A 367 -11.99 -18.84 1.96
C ASP A 367 -10.86 -18.15 2.73
N GLU A 368 -9.63 -18.23 2.22
CA GLU A 368 -8.46 -17.55 2.76
C GLU A 368 -8.42 -16.09 2.30
N LEU A 369 -8.11 -15.19 3.23
CA LEU A 369 -7.91 -13.78 2.91
C LEU A 369 -6.52 -13.57 2.29
N TRP A 370 -6.47 -12.84 1.18
CA TRP A 370 -5.25 -12.48 0.48
C TRP A 370 -5.11 -10.97 0.36
N SER A 371 -3.87 -10.48 0.30
CA SER A 371 -3.58 -9.05 0.15
C SER A 371 -2.37 -8.81 -0.76
N THR A 372 -2.46 -7.78 -1.60
CA THR A 372 -1.30 -7.17 -2.22
C THR A 372 -0.82 -5.98 -1.39
N GLU A 373 0.48 -5.79 -1.28
CA GLU A 373 1.06 -4.75 -0.45
C GLU A 373 2.29 -4.10 -1.07
N HIS A 374 2.41 -2.77 -0.95
CA HIS A 374 3.61 -2.05 -1.37
C HIS A 374 4.75 -2.20 -0.37
N GLY A 375 5.90 -2.66 -0.84
CA GLY A 375 7.19 -2.47 -0.19
C GLY A 375 7.69 -1.03 -0.27
N PRO A 376 8.82 -0.72 0.35
CA PRO A 376 9.43 0.61 0.20
C PRO A 376 10.14 0.76 -1.15
N ARG A 377 11.18 -0.01 -1.42
CA ARG A 377 11.89 -0.09 -2.69
C ARG A 377 12.26 -1.56 -2.93
N GLY A 378 11.62 -2.21 -3.89
CA GLY A 378 11.50 -3.65 -3.92
C GLY A 378 10.57 -4.15 -2.82
N GLY A 379 10.26 -5.45 -2.83
CA GLY A 379 9.46 -6.11 -1.81
C GLY A 379 7.99 -5.68 -1.81
N ASP A 380 7.41 -5.40 -2.98
CA ASP A 380 5.96 -5.49 -3.13
C ASP A 380 5.56 -6.96 -3.02
N GLU A 381 4.40 -7.24 -2.45
CA GLU A 381 4.07 -8.58 -1.98
C GLU A 381 2.66 -9.02 -2.39
N LEU A 382 2.48 -10.33 -2.61
CA LEU A 382 1.19 -11.01 -2.57
C LEU A 382 1.21 -11.97 -1.38
N ASN A 383 0.34 -11.73 -0.41
CA ASN A 383 0.29 -12.40 0.87
C ASN A 383 -1.00 -13.19 1.07
N ILE A 384 -0.94 -14.35 1.76
CA ILE A 384 -2.08 -14.95 2.46
C ILE A 384 -2.10 -14.38 3.88
N ILE A 385 -3.27 -13.96 4.35
CA ILE A 385 -3.42 -13.24 5.61
C ILE A 385 -3.92 -14.16 6.71
N GLU A 386 -3.00 -14.58 7.58
CA GLU A 386 -3.27 -15.48 8.71
C GLU A 386 -3.82 -14.72 9.93
N PRO A 387 -4.74 -15.32 10.69
CA PRO A 387 -5.21 -14.74 11.94
C PRO A 387 -4.07 -14.61 12.96
N GLY A 388 -3.87 -13.42 13.49
CA GLY A 388 -2.77 -13.10 14.41
C GLY A 388 -1.40 -12.92 13.74
N GLY A 389 -1.30 -13.12 12.43
CA GLY A 389 -0.06 -13.04 11.65
C GLY A 389 0.63 -11.68 11.75
N ASN A 390 1.96 -11.69 11.63
CA ASN A 390 2.80 -10.49 11.59
C ASN A 390 3.56 -10.45 10.26
N TYR A 391 3.31 -9.41 9.43
CA TYR A 391 3.90 -9.23 8.10
C TYR A 391 5.15 -8.34 8.10
N GLY A 392 5.70 -8.09 9.29
CA GLY A 392 7.06 -7.59 9.49
C GLY A 392 7.22 -6.09 9.53
N TRP A 393 6.44 -5.31 8.80
CA TRP A 393 6.62 -3.85 8.77
C TRP A 393 6.46 -3.21 10.15
N PRO A 394 7.30 -2.24 10.55
CA PRO A 394 8.49 -1.71 9.87
C PRO A 394 9.80 -2.33 10.35
N LEU A 395 9.76 -3.50 10.98
CA LEU A 395 10.91 -4.19 11.56
C LEU A 395 11.66 -5.02 10.52
N HIS A 396 10.97 -5.42 9.48
CA HIS A 396 11.47 -6.22 8.36
C HIS A 396 10.72 -5.83 7.08
N SER A 397 11.40 -5.99 5.94
CA SER A 397 10.83 -5.96 4.59
C SER A 397 11.77 -6.70 3.65
N LEU A 398 11.23 -7.30 2.59
CA LEU A 398 12.01 -7.85 1.50
C LEU A 398 12.62 -6.76 0.61
N GLY A 399 12.04 -5.55 0.62
CA GLY A 399 12.62 -4.36 0.02
C GLY A 399 13.63 -3.65 0.91
N ILE A 400 14.14 -2.54 0.42
CA ILE A 400 15.08 -1.67 1.11
C ILE A 400 14.51 -0.25 1.28
N ASN A 401 15.00 0.49 2.24
CA ASN A 401 14.62 1.89 2.41
C ASN A 401 14.95 2.73 1.16
N TYR A 402 14.26 3.83 0.98
CA TYR A 402 14.51 4.79 -0.10
C TYR A 402 15.93 5.36 -0.10
N SER A 403 16.60 5.34 1.06
CA SER A 403 18.02 5.68 1.20
C SER A 403 18.98 4.56 0.83
N GLY A 404 18.48 3.35 0.54
CA GLY A 404 19.30 2.15 0.31
C GLY A 404 19.70 1.40 1.57
N SER A 405 19.28 1.85 2.75
CA SER A 405 19.54 1.12 4.01
C SER A 405 18.52 0.00 4.23
N GLU A 406 18.87 -0.94 5.10
CA GLU A 406 17.95 -1.99 5.56
C GLU A 406 16.72 -1.41 6.23
N VAL A 407 15.57 -2.06 6.06
CA VAL A 407 14.36 -1.78 6.84
C VAL A 407 14.45 -2.49 8.17
N ASN A 408 14.65 -1.73 9.25
CA ASN A 408 14.77 -2.27 10.61
C ASN A 408 14.38 -1.25 11.69
N TYR A 409 13.34 -0.45 11.46
CA TYR A 409 12.96 0.65 12.35
C TYR A 409 12.64 0.16 13.77
N GLY A 410 13.65 0.13 14.66
CA GLY A 410 13.54 -0.29 16.04
C GLY A 410 13.63 -1.80 16.29
N ARG A 411 13.92 -2.63 15.27
CA ARG A 411 14.06 -4.08 15.43
C ARG A 411 15.08 -4.46 16.50
N ASP A 412 16.23 -3.80 16.50
CA ASP A 412 17.33 -4.09 17.41
C ASP A 412 17.04 -3.68 18.88
N GLU A 413 15.97 -2.91 19.11
CA GLU A 413 15.50 -2.49 20.43
C GLU A 413 14.46 -3.48 21.03
N LEU A 414 13.99 -4.44 20.22
CA LEU A 414 12.98 -5.44 20.63
C LEU A 414 13.64 -6.76 20.99
N GLU A 415 13.73 -7.05 22.29
CA GLU A 415 14.33 -8.29 22.83
C GLU A 415 13.67 -9.59 22.29
N PHE A 416 12.46 -9.51 21.75
CA PHE A 416 11.64 -10.67 21.38
C PHE A 416 11.30 -10.74 19.89
N PHE A 417 11.82 -9.86 19.05
CA PHE A 417 11.59 -9.94 17.60
C PHE A 417 12.43 -11.05 16.98
N ARG A 418 11.77 -11.95 16.23
CA ARG A 418 12.43 -13.01 15.45
C ARG A 418 11.93 -12.95 14.02
N LEU A 419 12.84 -13.11 13.07
CA LEU A 419 12.47 -13.20 11.65
C LEU A 419 11.59 -14.43 11.35
N GLU A 420 11.74 -15.51 12.12
CA GLU A 420 10.94 -16.73 12.01
C GLU A 420 9.46 -16.53 12.43
N ASP A 421 9.13 -15.43 13.11
CA ASP A 421 7.76 -15.08 13.51
C ASP A 421 7.07 -14.17 12.47
N ILE A 422 7.70 -13.94 11.30
CA ILE A 422 7.16 -13.13 10.21
C ILE A 422 6.54 -14.05 9.15
N GLU A 423 5.31 -13.73 8.78
CA GLU A 423 4.66 -14.37 7.63
C GLU A 423 5.30 -13.87 6.34
N MET A 424 5.76 -14.81 5.51
CA MET A 424 6.42 -14.52 4.25
C MET A 424 5.42 -14.51 3.10
N PRO A 425 5.58 -13.61 2.11
CA PRO A 425 4.69 -13.55 0.96
C PRO A 425 4.78 -14.82 0.10
N ILE A 426 3.70 -15.07 -0.65
CA ILE A 426 3.69 -16.08 -1.71
C ILE A 426 4.54 -15.61 -2.90
N VAL A 427 4.45 -14.31 -3.21
CA VAL A 427 5.20 -13.67 -4.30
C VAL A 427 5.86 -12.39 -3.77
N ASP A 428 7.17 -12.29 -3.98
CA ASP A 428 7.98 -11.08 -3.82
C ASP A 428 8.17 -10.44 -5.20
N PHE A 429 7.56 -9.28 -5.41
CA PHE A 429 7.72 -8.50 -6.64
C PHE A 429 8.87 -7.51 -6.46
N THR A 430 10.09 -7.97 -6.70
CA THR A 430 11.27 -7.11 -6.72
C THR A 430 11.96 -7.21 -8.09
N PRO A 431 12.09 -6.09 -8.83
CA PRO A 431 11.82 -4.69 -8.46
C PRO A 431 10.32 -4.38 -8.32
N SER A 432 9.97 -3.46 -7.43
CA SER A 432 8.56 -3.11 -7.16
C SER A 432 7.84 -2.58 -8.39
N PRO A 433 6.79 -3.25 -8.88
CA PRO A 433 5.93 -2.75 -9.95
C PRO A 433 4.89 -1.75 -9.42
N ALA A 434 4.82 -1.56 -8.10
CA ALA A 434 3.76 -0.92 -7.34
C ALA A 434 2.42 -1.64 -7.55
N VAL A 435 2.32 -2.84 -6.99
CA VAL A 435 1.11 -3.67 -7.04
C VAL A 435 -0.13 -2.89 -6.61
N SER A 436 -1.28 -3.15 -7.23
CA SER A 436 -2.54 -2.51 -6.86
C SER A 436 -3.59 -3.55 -6.47
N SER A 437 -4.86 -3.30 -6.76
CA SER A 437 -5.94 -4.27 -6.58
C SER A 437 -5.72 -5.52 -7.42
N PHE A 438 -6.36 -6.59 -6.99
CA PHE A 438 -6.43 -7.85 -7.71
C PHE A 438 -7.80 -8.51 -7.49
N ILE A 439 -8.13 -9.47 -8.33
CA ILE A 439 -9.29 -10.35 -8.17
C ILE A 439 -8.87 -11.80 -8.36
N PHE A 440 -9.59 -12.73 -7.74
CA PHE A 440 -9.64 -14.13 -8.17
C PHE A 440 -10.70 -14.23 -9.26
N TYR A 441 -10.28 -14.40 -10.49
CA TYR A 441 -11.23 -14.43 -11.60
C TYR A 441 -12.15 -15.66 -11.54
N GLN A 442 -13.47 -15.43 -11.58
CA GLN A 442 -14.49 -16.48 -11.52
C GLN A 442 -15.43 -16.50 -12.73
N GLY A 443 -15.25 -15.54 -13.64
CA GLY A 443 -16.14 -15.38 -14.79
C GLY A 443 -16.01 -16.48 -15.85
N ASP A 444 -17.00 -16.55 -16.72
CA ASP A 444 -17.04 -17.51 -17.82
C ASP A 444 -16.56 -16.90 -19.17
N ALA A 445 -16.30 -15.58 -19.20
CA ALA A 445 -15.80 -14.92 -20.42
C ALA A 445 -14.36 -15.36 -20.77
N PHE A 446 -13.54 -15.68 -19.77
CA PHE A 446 -12.18 -16.20 -19.92
C PHE A 446 -12.03 -17.51 -19.13
N PRO A 447 -12.63 -18.62 -19.59
CA PRO A 447 -12.78 -19.83 -18.78
C PRO A 447 -11.47 -20.47 -18.33
N GLU A 448 -10.37 -20.32 -19.10
CA GLU A 448 -9.06 -20.88 -18.72
C GLU A 448 -8.28 -20.00 -17.73
N TRP A 449 -8.77 -18.79 -17.41
CA TRP A 449 -8.25 -17.95 -16.33
C TRP A 449 -8.99 -18.15 -15.01
N LYS A 450 -10.00 -19.03 -14.98
CA LYS A 450 -10.80 -19.26 -13.77
C LYS A 450 -9.92 -19.72 -12.61
N ASN A 451 -10.07 -19.04 -11.47
CA ASN A 451 -9.28 -19.14 -10.25
C ASN A 451 -7.85 -18.56 -10.32
N ASP A 452 -7.40 -18.04 -11.45
CA ASP A 452 -6.16 -17.27 -11.50
C ASP A 452 -6.36 -15.89 -10.86
N VAL A 453 -5.29 -15.31 -10.32
CA VAL A 453 -5.24 -13.94 -9.85
C VAL A 453 -5.00 -13.01 -11.04
N LEU A 454 -5.84 -11.99 -11.19
CA LEU A 454 -5.58 -10.86 -12.08
C LEU A 454 -5.22 -9.66 -11.24
N MET A 455 -4.03 -9.09 -11.44
CA MET A 455 -3.48 -8.05 -10.58
C MET A 455 -2.98 -6.87 -11.42
N GLY A 456 -3.38 -5.66 -11.02
CA GLY A 456 -2.90 -4.43 -11.63
C GLY A 456 -1.63 -3.89 -10.98
N THR A 457 -0.93 -3.03 -11.72
CA THR A 457 0.22 -2.31 -11.21
C THR A 457 0.17 -0.82 -11.55
N LEU A 458 0.86 -0.01 -10.75
CA LEU A 458 0.83 1.45 -10.90
C LEU A 458 2.11 2.01 -11.50
N LYS A 459 3.29 1.47 -11.13
CA LYS A 459 4.59 1.98 -11.58
C LYS A 459 4.98 1.32 -12.90
N SER A 460 4.92 0.00 -12.99
CA SER A 460 5.23 -0.72 -14.22
C SER A 460 4.14 -0.61 -15.27
N ARG A 461 2.90 -0.27 -14.85
CA ARG A 461 1.75 -0.06 -15.76
C ARG A 461 1.32 -1.33 -16.48
N GLU A 462 1.35 -2.43 -15.75
CA GLU A 462 1.09 -3.77 -16.25
C GLU A 462 -0.21 -4.35 -15.68
N LEU A 463 -0.76 -5.31 -16.39
CA LEU A 463 -1.77 -6.23 -15.90
C LEU A 463 -1.15 -7.63 -15.87
N PHE A 464 -1.08 -8.21 -14.68
CA PHE A 464 -0.59 -9.57 -14.45
C PHE A 464 -1.73 -10.59 -14.39
N ARG A 465 -1.46 -11.79 -14.88
CA ARG A 465 -2.17 -13.02 -14.52
C ARG A 465 -1.20 -13.91 -13.75
N ILE A 466 -1.63 -14.37 -12.58
CA ILE A 466 -0.84 -15.26 -11.73
C ILE A 466 -1.67 -16.52 -11.49
N SER A 467 -1.16 -17.63 -11.97
CA SER A 467 -1.77 -18.95 -11.75
C SER A 467 -1.27 -19.50 -10.42
N ILE A 468 -2.18 -19.99 -9.59
CA ILE A 468 -1.89 -20.49 -8.24
C ILE A 468 -2.39 -21.93 -8.07
N ASP A 469 -1.68 -22.71 -7.25
CA ASP A 469 -2.07 -24.05 -6.79
C ASP A 469 -2.00 -24.09 -5.26
N GLY A 470 -3.16 -23.97 -4.62
CA GLY A 470 -3.26 -23.80 -3.18
C GLY A 470 -2.58 -22.49 -2.75
N ARG A 471 -1.49 -22.60 -1.99
CA ARG A 471 -0.72 -21.46 -1.46
C ARG A 471 0.58 -21.21 -2.23
N ARG A 472 0.66 -21.61 -3.50
CA ARG A 472 1.89 -21.50 -4.29
C ARG A 472 1.61 -20.92 -5.66
N GLU A 473 2.44 -19.97 -6.06
CA GLU A 473 2.52 -19.49 -7.43
C GLU A 473 3.03 -20.60 -8.36
N ILE A 474 2.38 -20.75 -9.51
CA ILE A 474 2.77 -21.71 -10.56
C ILE A 474 3.32 -20.97 -11.77
N GLU A 475 2.70 -19.86 -12.18
CA GLU A 475 3.03 -19.12 -13.38
C GLU A 475 2.66 -17.65 -13.21
N GLN A 476 3.54 -16.76 -13.65
CA GLN A 476 3.22 -15.35 -13.88
C GLN A 476 3.22 -15.03 -15.36
N GLU A 477 2.26 -14.23 -15.81
CA GLU A 477 2.16 -13.75 -17.17
C GLU A 477 1.78 -12.27 -17.17
N ILE A 478 2.50 -11.45 -17.94
CA ILE A 478 2.12 -10.06 -18.19
C ILE A 478 1.13 -10.07 -19.36
N LEU A 479 -0.13 -9.75 -19.08
CA LEU A 479 -1.19 -9.67 -20.09
C LEU A 479 -1.14 -8.37 -20.88
N LEU A 480 -0.82 -7.26 -20.20
CA LEU A 480 -0.64 -5.93 -20.78
C LEU A 480 0.63 -5.31 -20.19
N ASP A 481 1.55 -4.90 -21.07
CA ASP A 481 2.84 -4.28 -20.73
C ASP A 481 2.80 -2.79 -21.10
N ASP A 482 3.40 -1.95 -20.24
CA ASP A 482 3.45 -0.47 -20.38
C ASP A 482 2.09 0.16 -20.78
N PHE A 483 0.99 -0.44 -20.34
CA PHE A 483 -0.37 -0.09 -20.75
C PHE A 483 -0.87 1.16 -20.04
N ALA A 484 -1.13 1.05 -18.75
CA ALA A 484 -1.71 2.11 -17.92
C ALA A 484 -1.53 1.80 -16.43
N ARG A 485 -1.63 2.81 -15.59
CA ARG A 485 -1.72 2.60 -14.13
C ARG A 485 -3.06 1.95 -13.81
N VAL A 486 -3.07 0.63 -13.65
CA VAL A 486 -4.25 -0.13 -13.26
C VAL A 486 -4.47 0.03 -11.77
N ARG A 487 -5.47 0.82 -11.39
CA ARG A 487 -5.77 1.12 -9.98
C ARG A 487 -6.66 0.09 -9.34
N ASP A 488 -7.63 -0.43 -10.09
CA ASP A 488 -8.61 -1.37 -9.61
C ASP A 488 -9.05 -2.32 -10.71
N ILE A 489 -9.50 -3.52 -10.33
CA ILE A 489 -9.96 -4.56 -11.24
C ILE A 489 -11.25 -5.13 -10.67
N GLU A 490 -12.26 -5.31 -11.53
CA GLU A 490 -13.53 -5.91 -11.15
C GLU A 490 -14.06 -6.87 -12.21
N SER A 491 -14.77 -7.90 -11.76
CA SER A 491 -15.53 -8.79 -12.64
C SER A 491 -16.93 -8.25 -12.86
N GLY A 492 -17.34 -8.15 -14.13
CA GLY A 492 -18.70 -7.84 -14.51
C GLY A 492 -19.66 -9.00 -14.26
N VAL A 493 -20.97 -8.71 -14.37
CA VAL A 493 -22.05 -9.69 -14.10
C VAL A 493 -22.08 -10.88 -15.08
N ASP A 494 -21.52 -10.72 -16.28
CA ASP A 494 -21.38 -11.78 -17.29
C ASP A 494 -19.93 -12.30 -17.39
N GLY A 495 -19.09 -12.00 -16.39
CA GLY A 495 -17.70 -12.42 -16.34
C GLY A 495 -16.73 -11.55 -17.16
N GLU A 496 -17.17 -10.37 -17.60
CA GLU A 496 -16.26 -9.39 -18.19
C GLU A 496 -15.22 -8.94 -17.15
N ILE A 497 -14.05 -8.48 -17.60
CA ILE A 497 -13.02 -7.90 -16.76
C ILE A 497 -12.96 -6.41 -17.03
N PHE A 498 -13.17 -5.61 -15.98
CA PHE A 498 -13.07 -4.17 -16.03
C PHE A 498 -11.84 -3.68 -15.26
N LEU A 499 -11.15 -2.68 -15.81
CA LEU A 499 -9.95 -2.07 -15.28
C LEU A 499 -10.20 -0.59 -15.01
N LEU A 500 -10.00 -0.13 -13.79
CA LEU A 500 -9.99 1.29 -13.45
C LEU A 500 -8.57 1.83 -13.64
N LEU A 501 -8.41 2.72 -14.62
CA LEU A 501 -7.12 3.24 -15.06
C LEU A 501 -6.94 4.67 -14.55
N GLU A 502 -5.83 4.93 -13.84
CA GLU A 502 -5.54 6.22 -13.23
C GLU A 502 -4.64 7.07 -14.13
N HIS A 503 -5.07 8.30 -14.46
CA HIS A 503 -4.28 9.25 -15.21
C HIS A 503 -4.53 10.69 -14.76
N ILE A 504 -3.53 11.58 -14.85
CA ILE A 504 -3.62 12.96 -14.36
C ILE A 504 -4.61 13.82 -15.15
N GLU A 505 -4.84 13.51 -16.42
CA GLU A 505 -5.81 14.22 -17.27
C GLU A 505 -7.24 13.67 -17.16
N GLY A 506 -7.42 12.63 -16.36
CA GLY A 506 -8.69 11.94 -16.11
C GLY A 506 -8.53 10.44 -16.18
N SER A 507 -9.07 9.76 -15.17
CA SER A 507 -9.11 8.29 -15.11
C SER A 507 -10.16 7.74 -16.07
N GLN A 508 -10.03 6.45 -16.41
CA GLN A 508 -10.90 5.74 -17.35
C GLN A 508 -11.27 4.37 -16.79
N ILE A 509 -12.37 3.80 -17.29
CA ILE A 509 -12.65 2.37 -17.16
C ILE A 509 -12.48 1.73 -18.52
N ALA A 510 -11.67 0.68 -18.59
CA ALA A 510 -11.50 -0.16 -19.77
C ALA A 510 -12.08 -1.54 -19.52
N ARG A 511 -12.43 -2.25 -20.60
CA ARG A 511 -12.94 -3.61 -20.56
C ARG A 511 -12.10 -4.53 -21.44
N LEU A 512 -11.79 -5.73 -20.93
CA LEU A 512 -11.23 -6.82 -21.72
C LEU A 512 -12.36 -7.59 -22.40
N ILE A 513 -12.24 -7.82 -23.71
CA ILE A 513 -13.21 -8.54 -24.52
C ILE A 513 -12.53 -9.79 -25.06
N PRO A 514 -13.03 -11.00 -24.72
CA PRO A 514 -12.47 -12.23 -25.27
C PRO A 514 -12.68 -12.31 -26.78
N GLU A 515 -11.64 -12.69 -27.50
CA GLU A 515 -11.72 -12.99 -28.91
C GLU A 515 -11.94 -14.50 -29.12
N SER A 516 -12.83 -14.84 -30.04
CA SER A 516 -12.98 -16.23 -30.44
C SER A 516 -11.72 -16.67 -31.19
N VAL A 517 -10.90 -17.51 -30.56
CA VAL A 517 -9.80 -18.16 -31.27
C VAL A 517 -10.43 -19.18 -32.23
N GLU A 518 -10.51 -18.86 -33.53
CA GLU A 518 -10.66 -19.91 -34.54
C GLU A 518 -9.40 -20.76 -34.45
N ILE A 519 -9.49 -21.89 -33.74
CA ILE A 519 -8.43 -22.90 -33.77
C ILE A 519 -8.39 -23.38 -35.24
N ALA A 520 -7.39 -22.90 -35.97
CA ALA A 520 -7.08 -23.43 -37.28
C ALA A 520 -6.68 -24.90 -37.08
N GLU A 521 -7.58 -25.82 -37.55
CA GLU A 521 -7.35 -27.27 -37.56
C GLU A 521 -6.09 -27.64 -38.37
#